data_2c0ab3b5ff55db62d3acdcbd6cd0ab58
#
_entry.id   2c0ab3b5ff55db62d3acdcbd6cd0ab58
#
_cell.length_a   1.000
_cell.length_b   1.000
_cell.length_c   1.000
_cell.angle_alpha   90.00
_cell.angle_beta   90.00
_cell.angle_gamma   90.00
#
_symmetry.space_group_name_H-M   'P 1'
#
loop_
_entity.id
_entity.type
_entity.pdbx_description
1 polymer ?
#
loop_
_entity_poly.entity_id
_entity_poly.type
_entity_poly.pdbx_seq_one_letter_code
_entity_poly.pdbx_strand_id
1 'polypeptide(L)'
;MNRKLLYVDAIVDHRGVVASPGAVLKEGNTILAVGTPQEIGTPENALLTQSEGVITPTFVNTHAHLDLSGRGNVPAKSSFLEWVKEVVLPIRRDEESIQNAVHAGIKLIHAGGSAIVGDIAGSIKAASTAQASARFIISYVEFLESTKDLRAMQQLLQELPDMYDVSPHAPYSCGVHTYEAAFASSRKVSTHLAETPEEIEYTLHKTGPFAAFEKQIGVWN
;
A
#
# COMPACT_ATOMS: atom_id res chain seq x y z
N MET A 1 31.49 15.34 11.74
CA MET A 1 30.47 14.25 11.58
C MET A 1 29.47 14.35 12.72
N ASN A 2 28.18 14.29 12.42
CA ASN A 2 27.15 14.64 13.39
C ASN A 2 26.56 13.35 14.00
N ARG A 3 27.26 12.78 15.00
CA ARG A 3 26.77 11.62 15.76
C ARG A 3 25.66 12.05 16.72
N LYS A 4 24.63 11.25 16.81
CA LYS A 4 23.54 11.43 17.77
C LYS A 4 23.35 10.14 18.55
N LEU A 5 23.23 10.26 19.87
CA LEU A 5 22.89 9.17 20.77
C LEU A 5 21.54 9.49 21.40
N LEU A 6 20.55 8.67 21.10
CA LEU A 6 19.18 8.82 21.59
C LEU A 6 18.93 7.77 22.68
N TYR A 7 18.53 8.20 23.86
CA TYR A 7 18.03 7.36 24.94
C TYR A 7 16.51 7.32 24.93
N VAL A 8 15.94 6.13 25.18
CA VAL A 8 14.49 5.87 25.22
C VAL A 8 14.15 4.85 26.31
N ASP A 9 12.86 4.73 26.65
CA ASP A 9 12.41 3.78 27.66
C ASP A 9 12.64 2.33 27.22
N ALA A 10 12.37 2.04 25.94
CA ALA A 10 12.63 0.71 25.39
C ALA A 10 12.85 0.73 23.87
N ILE A 11 13.48 -0.32 23.37
CA ILE A 11 13.58 -0.63 21.94
C ILE A 11 12.98 -2.02 21.73
N VAL A 12 12.07 -2.12 20.76
CA VAL A 12 11.33 -3.35 20.46
C VAL A 12 11.43 -3.65 18.97
N ASP A 13 11.67 -4.90 18.59
CA ASP A 13 11.57 -5.37 17.22
C ASP A 13 10.66 -6.61 17.13
N HIS A 14 10.66 -7.29 15.97
CA HIS A 14 9.84 -8.49 15.74
C HIS A 14 10.17 -9.67 16.68
N ARG A 15 11.27 -9.62 17.39
CA ARG A 15 11.70 -10.64 18.37
C ARG A 15 11.28 -10.30 19.80
N GLY A 16 10.78 -9.07 20.03
CA GLY A 16 10.41 -8.57 21.33
C GLY A 16 11.28 -7.41 21.81
N VAL A 17 11.45 -7.27 23.12
CA VAL A 17 12.26 -6.21 23.72
C VAL A 17 13.74 -6.45 23.44
N VAL A 18 14.36 -5.54 22.71
CA VAL A 18 15.81 -5.55 22.41
C VAL A 18 16.60 -4.95 23.55
N ALA A 19 16.15 -3.81 24.09
CA ALA A 19 16.78 -3.13 25.22
C ALA A 19 15.75 -2.30 26.01
N SER A 20 15.87 -2.31 27.36
CA SER A 20 15.10 -1.46 28.28
C SER A 20 15.93 -1.19 29.52
N PRO A 21 16.39 0.06 29.78
CA PRO A 21 16.29 1.23 28.88
C PRO A 21 17.06 1.02 27.59
N GLY A 22 16.62 1.73 26.53
CA GLY A 22 17.20 1.61 25.20
C GLY A 22 18.08 2.80 24.81
N ALA A 23 19.05 2.53 23.92
CA ALA A 23 19.88 3.56 23.31
C ALA A 23 20.11 3.26 21.81
N VAL A 24 20.08 4.30 20.99
CA VAL A 24 20.40 4.25 19.55
C VAL A 24 21.48 5.25 19.23
N LEU A 25 22.61 4.77 18.72
CA LEU A 25 23.66 5.61 18.16
C LEU A 25 23.51 5.69 16.65
N LYS A 26 23.46 6.90 16.10
CA LYS A 26 23.41 7.12 14.65
C LYS A 26 24.40 8.20 14.19
N GLU A 27 24.82 8.11 12.93
CA GLU A 27 25.60 9.14 12.23
C GLU A 27 24.90 9.47 10.90
N GLY A 28 24.45 10.70 10.76
CA GLY A 28 23.58 11.07 9.64
C GLY A 28 22.32 10.19 9.59
N ASN A 29 22.15 9.41 8.51
CA ASN A 29 21.03 8.49 8.31
C ASN A 29 21.37 7.03 8.63
N THR A 30 22.58 6.74 9.12
CA THR A 30 23.01 5.37 9.43
C THR A 30 22.91 5.11 10.92
N ILE A 31 22.25 4.01 11.30
CA ILE A 31 22.25 3.47 12.65
C ILE A 31 23.58 2.72 12.82
N LEU A 32 24.38 3.11 13.81
CA LEU A 32 25.67 2.51 14.12
C LEU A 32 25.55 1.41 15.19
N ALA A 33 24.71 1.65 16.19
CA ALA A 33 24.49 0.70 17.27
C ALA A 33 23.10 0.85 17.89
N VAL A 34 22.57 -0.26 18.38
CA VAL A 34 21.29 -0.38 19.12
C VAL A 34 21.53 -1.31 20.30
N GLY A 35 21.13 -0.92 21.50
CA GLY A 35 21.30 -1.73 22.71
C GLY A 35 20.93 -0.95 23.96
N THR A 36 21.45 -1.40 25.10
CA THR A 36 21.33 -0.65 26.36
C THR A 36 22.31 0.53 26.40
N PRO A 37 22.04 1.58 27.23
CA PRO A 37 22.98 2.66 27.43
C PRO A 37 24.38 2.20 27.87
N GLN A 38 24.45 1.14 28.66
CA GLN A 38 25.72 0.57 29.14
C GLN A 38 26.53 -0.09 28.03
N GLU A 39 25.86 -0.83 27.12
CA GLU A 39 26.52 -1.49 26.00
C GLU A 39 27.08 -0.50 24.97
N ILE A 40 26.35 0.60 24.71
CA ILE A 40 26.72 1.60 23.70
C ILE A 40 27.74 2.59 24.26
N GLY A 41 27.63 2.90 25.56
CA GLY A 41 28.42 3.95 26.20
C GLY A 41 28.06 5.34 25.66
N THR A 42 28.88 6.34 25.98
CA THR A 42 28.74 7.72 25.50
C THR A 42 29.93 8.08 24.61
N PRO A 43 29.77 7.95 23.27
CA PRO A 43 30.85 8.29 22.35
C PRO A 43 31.20 9.77 22.43
N GLU A 44 32.50 10.08 22.39
CA GLU A 44 32.97 11.47 22.31
C GLU A 44 32.36 12.17 21.08
N ASN A 45 31.93 13.41 21.26
CA ASN A 45 31.32 14.26 20.21
C ASN A 45 29.95 13.77 19.70
N ALA A 46 29.21 12.91 20.44
CA ALA A 46 27.82 12.59 20.13
C ALA A 46 26.89 13.62 20.79
N LEU A 47 25.91 14.11 20.02
CA LEU A 47 24.81 14.89 20.56
C LEU A 47 23.86 13.94 21.30
N LEU A 48 23.73 14.14 22.60
CA LEU A 48 22.85 13.37 23.44
C LEU A 48 21.41 13.92 23.35
N THR A 49 20.46 13.04 23.16
CA THR A 49 19.02 13.33 23.25
C THR A 49 18.33 12.25 24.04
N GLN A 50 17.27 12.60 24.76
CA GLN A 50 16.43 11.69 25.50
C GLN A 50 14.99 11.91 25.08
N SER A 51 14.25 10.82 24.93
CA SER A 51 12.81 10.83 24.63
C SER A 51 12.13 9.76 25.45
N GLU A 52 10.96 10.06 25.94
CA GLU A 52 10.07 9.05 26.50
C GLU A 52 9.48 8.21 25.37
N GLY A 53 9.15 6.95 25.67
CA GLY A 53 8.47 6.05 24.75
C GLY A 53 9.35 4.93 24.19
N VAL A 54 8.83 4.26 23.19
CA VAL A 54 9.43 3.05 22.60
C VAL A 54 9.86 3.32 21.16
N ILE A 55 11.07 2.90 20.82
CA ILE A 55 11.52 2.86 19.42
C ILE A 55 11.23 1.49 18.85
N THR A 56 10.64 1.48 17.66
CA THR A 56 10.47 0.28 16.83
C THR A 56 11.05 0.54 15.44
N PRO A 57 11.39 -0.50 14.66
CA PRO A 57 11.53 -0.37 13.22
C PRO A 57 10.25 0.24 12.64
N THR A 58 10.37 0.99 11.55
CA THR A 58 9.18 1.51 10.86
C THR A 58 8.28 0.38 10.39
N PHE A 59 6.97 0.61 10.39
CA PHE A 59 6.03 -0.36 9.87
C PHE A 59 6.08 -0.43 8.34
N VAL A 60 5.75 -1.60 7.82
CA VAL A 60 5.54 -1.84 6.39
C VAL A 60 4.05 -2.02 6.16
N ASN A 61 3.45 -1.14 5.39
CA ASN A 61 2.08 -1.32 4.91
C ASN A 61 2.15 -1.97 3.53
N THR A 62 1.85 -3.26 3.47
CA THR A 62 1.98 -4.04 2.23
C THR A 62 0.83 -3.84 1.25
N HIS A 63 -0.25 -3.15 1.65
CA HIS A 63 -1.42 -2.94 0.81
C HIS A 63 -2.14 -1.64 1.19
N ALA A 64 -2.10 -0.67 0.30
CA ALA A 64 -2.81 0.60 0.42
C ALA A 64 -3.23 1.12 -0.95
N HIS A 65 -4.32 1.88 -1.01
CA HIS A 65 -4.75 2.63 -2.19
C HIS A 65 -4.54 4.11 -1.90
N LEU A 66 -3.37 4.65 -2.25
CA LEU A 66 -3.04 6.04 -1.96
C LEU A 66 -3.95 7.02 -2.70
N ASP A 67 -4.32 6.70 -3.93
CA ASP A 67 -5.20 7.51 -4.79
C ASP A 67 -6.68 7.50 -4.38
N LEU A 68 -7.07 6.64 -3.43
CA LEU A 68 -8.40 6.64 -2.81
C LEU A 68 -8.46 7.43 -1.50
N SER A 69 -7.36 8.03 -1.08
CA SER A 69 -7.25 8.74 0.20
C SER A 69 -7.87 10.15 0.19
N GLY A 70 -7.88 10.81 1.37
CA GLY A 70 -8.28 12.22 1.48
C GLY A 70 -9.77 12.47 1.65
N ARG A 71 -10.59 11.43 1.81
CA ARG A 71 -12.06 11.52 1.94
C ARG A 71 -12.56 11.64 3.39
N GLY A 72 -11.64 11.57 4.36
CA GLY A 72 -12.02 11.49 5.77
C GLY A 72 -12.70 10.15 6.11
N ASN A 73 -13.46 10.13 7.19
CA ASN A 73 -14.21 8.94 7.59
C ASN A 73 -15.43 8.77 6.67
N VAL A 74 -15.43 7.71 5.90
CA VAL A 74 -16.60 7.29 5.12
C VAL A 74 -17.52 6.47 6.01
N PRO A 75 -18.82 6.81 6.11
CA PRO A 75 -19.77 6.02 6.88
C PRO A 75 -19.80 4.57 6.42
N ALA A 76 -19.93 3.65 7.37
CA ALA A 76 -20.13 2.24 7.05
C ALA A 76 -21.39 2.09 6.18
N LYS A 77 -21.32 1.21 5.18
CA LYS A 77 -22.42 0.85 4.30
C LYS A 77 -22.94 -0.52 4.70
N SER A 78 -24.16 -0.84 4.25
CA SER A 78 -24.82 -2.11 4.60
C SER A 78 -24.14 -3.31 3.92
N SER A 79 -23.46 -3.07 2.78
CA SER A 79 -22.68 -4.10 2.09
C SER A 79 -21.44 -3.49 1.40
N PHE A 80 -20.48 -4.34 1.09
CA PHE A 80 -19.30 -3.96 0.33
C PHE A 80 -19.68 -3.42 -1.06
N LEU A 81 -20.64 -4.03 -1.73
CA LEU A 81 -21.10 -3.61 -3.04
C LEU A 81 -21.76 -2.22 -3.02
N GLU A 82 -22.51 -1.88 -1.98
CA GLU A 82 -23.02 -0.52 -1.79
C GLU A 82 -21.89 0.48 -1.57
N TRP A 83 -20.89 0.11 -0.78
CA TRP A 83 -19.71 0.93 -0.59
C TRP A 83 -18.99 1.17 -1.92
N VAL A 84 -18.80 0.14 -2.76
CA VAL A 84 -18.22 0.29 -4.09
C VAL A 84 -19.02 1.28 -4.94
N LYS A 85 -20.35 1.12 -5.01
CA LYS A 85 -21.23 1.95 -5.83
C LYS A 85 -21.28 3.42 -5.38
N GLU A 86 -21.36 3.66 -4.09
CA GLU A 86 -21.60 4.99 -3.54
C GLU A 86 -20.32 5.74 -3.17
N VAL A 87 -19.23 5.03 -2.95
CA VAL A 87 -17.97 5.62 -2.47
C VAL A 87 -16.88 5.52 -3.52
N VAL A 88 -16.62 4.32 -4.07
CA VAL A 88 -15.47 4.10 -4.96
C VAL A 88 -15.75 4.62 -6.37
N LEU A 89 -16.87 4.21 -6.99
CA LEU A 89 -17.20 4.59 -8.36
C LEU A 89 -17.33 6.11 -8.58
N PRO A 90 -17.87 6.92 -7.64
CA PRO A 90 -17.96 8.37 -7.80
C PRO A 90 -16.65 9.14 -7.62
N ILE A 91 -15.52 8.46 -7.35
CA ILE A 91 -14.23 9.14 -7.17
C ILE A 91 -13.80 9.85 -8.44
N ARG A 92 -13.48 11.14 -8.31
CA ARG A 92 -12.89 11.90 -9.41
C ARG A 92 -11.52 11.34 -9.76
N ARG A 93 -11.27 11.19 -11.06
CA ARG A 93 -10.04 10.63 -11.61
C ARG A 93 -9.26 11.67 -12.44
N ASP A 94 -9.56 12.96 -12.30
CA ASP A 94 -8.73 14.02 -12.88
C ASP A 94 -7.37 14.09 -12.18
N GLU A 95 -6.39 14.64 -12.88
CA GLU A 95 -4.99 14.63 -12.47
C GLU A 95 -4.77 15.29 -11.11
N GLU A 96 -5.42 16.44 -10.87
CA GLU A 96 -5.29 17.17 -9.60
C GLU A 96 -5.89 16.39 -8.43
N SER A 97 -7.06 15.79 -8.63
CA SER A 97 -7.71 14.95 -7.61
C SER A 97 -6.86 13.73 -7.25
N ILE A 98 -6.25 13.07 -8.24
CA ILE A 98 -5.33 11.94 -8.01
C ILE A 98 -4.12 12.40 -7.20
N GLN A 99 -3.47 13.48 -7.59
CA GLN A 99 -2.29 13.99 -6.88
C GLN A 99 -2.61 14.35 -5.43
N ASN A 100 -3.71 15.05 -5.20
CA ASN A 100 -4.15 15.43 -3.85
C ASN A 100 -4.45 14.21 -2.98
N ALA A 101 -5.12 13.21 -3.53
CA ALA A 101 -5.42 11.95 -2.82
C ALA A 101 -4.13 11.19 -2.45
N VAL A 102 -3.21 11.01 -3.40
CA VAL A 102 -1.93 10.35 -3.15
C VAL A 102 -1.14 11.06 -2.05
N HIS A 103 -1.03 12.39 -2.11
CA HIS A 103 -0.33 13.17 -1.08
C HIS A 103 -1.00 13.06 0.30
N ALA A 104 -2.33 13.04 0.35
CA ALA A 104 -3.07 12.80 1.60
C ALA A 104 -2.81 11.39 2.15
N GLY A 105 -2.82 10.37 1.29
CA GLY A 105 -2.51 8.98 1.64
C GLY A 105 -1.11 8.84 2.21
N ILE A 106 -0.10 9.42 1.59
CA ILE A 106 1.28 9.40 2.08
C ILE A 106 1.38 10.02 3.49
N LYS A 107 0.70 11.16 3.72
CA LYS A 107 0.67 11.78 5.05
C LYS A 107 0.05 10.87 6.10
N LEU A 108 -1.05 10.20 5.78
CA LEU A 108 -1.72 9.26 6.68
C LEU A 108 -0.83 8.05 7.00
N ILE A 109 -0.19 7.47 5.99
CA ILE A 109 0.74 6.34 6.14
C ILE A 109 1.90 6.72 7.07
N HIS A 110 2.53 7.89 6.86
CA HIS A 110 3.63 8.35 7.71
C HIS A 110 3.16 8.68 9.14
N ALA A 111 1.99 9.29 9.28
CA ALA A 111 1.40 9.55 10.60
C ALA A 111 1.10 8.26 11.38
N GLY A 112 0.79 7.16 10.66
CA GLY A 112 0.62 5.82 11.23
C GLY A 112 1.93 5.06 11.49
N GLY A 113 3.11 5.69 11.27
CA GLY A 113 4.42 5.08 11.53
C GLY A 113 4.93 4.15 10.43
N SER A 114 4.26 4.07 9.28
CA SER A 114 4.73 3.27 8.14
C SER A 114 5.57 4.13 7.20
N ALA A 115 6.70 3.60 6.73
CA ALA A 115 7.55 4.27 5.75
C ALA A 115 7.74 3.47 4.46
N ILE A 116 7.36 2.19 4.46
CA ILE A 116 7.40 1.31 3.28
C ILE A 116 5.98 0.94 2.94
N VAL A 117 5.61 1.10 1.67
CA VAL A 117 4.21 0.92 1.23
C VAL A 117 4.16 0.11 -0.06
N GLY A 118 3.31 -0.92 -0.09
CA GLY A 118 2.79 -1.52 -1.30
C GLY A 118 1.53 -0.74 -1.71
N ASP A 119 1.63 0.05 -2.76
CA ASP A 119 0.56 0.92 -3.25
C ASP A 119 -0.14 0.26 -4.43
N ILE A 120 -1.42 -0.03 -4.29
CA ILE A 120 -2.27 -0.48 -5.37
C ILE A 120 -2.80 0.77 -6.06
N ALA A 121 -2.15 1.13 -7.14
CA ALA A 121 -2.39 2.40 -7.82
C ALA A 121 -3.40 2.25 -8.95
N GLY A 122 -4.53 2.92 -8.89
CA GLY A 122 -5.60 2.86 -9.89
C GLY A 122 -5.23 3.47 -11.27
N SER A 123 -4.00 3.94 -11.44
CA SER A 123 -3.47 4.43 -12.71
C SER A 123 -1.95 4.61 -12.69
N ILE A 124 -1.31 4.66 -13.86
CA ILE A 124 0.12 5.04 -14.00
C ILE A 124 0.38 6.44 -13.40
N LYS A 125 -0.59 7.35 -13.52
CA LYS A 125 -0.47 8.70 -12.92
C LYS A 125 -0.42 8.65 -11.39
N ALA A 126 -1.26 7.84 -10.76
CA ALA A 126 -1.23 7.62 -9.32
C ALA A 126 0.12 7.03 -8.88
N ALA A 127 0.58 5.97 -9.54
CA ALA A 127 1.86 5.32 -9.27
C ALA A 127 3.04 6.30 -9.41
N SER A 128 3.08 7.09 -10.50
CA SER A 128 4.15 8.08 -10.73
C SER A 128 4.15 9.18 -9.66
N THR A 129 2.97 9.66 -9.27
CA THR A 129 2.84 10.66 -8.21
C THR A 129 3.32 10.12 -6.87
N ALA A 130 2.95 8.88 -6.53
CA ALA A 130 3.36 8.23 -5.30
C ALA A 130 4.89 8.07 -5.21
N GLN A 131 5.51 7.54 -6.24
CA GLN A 131 6.96 7.33 -6.28
C GLN A 131 7.77 8.63 -6.32
N ALA A 132 7.26 9.69 -6.95
CA ALA A 132 7.89 11.01 -6.93
C ALA A 132 7.80 11.67 -5.55
N SER A 133 6.82 11.32 -4.73
CA SER A 133 6.51 11.98 -3.46
C SER A 133 7.11 11.28 -2.24
N ALA A 134 7.45 9.97 -2.33
CA ALA A 134 8.00 9.21 -1.21
C ALA A 134 8.94 8.09 -1.68
N ARG A 135 10.01 7.85 -0.89
CA ARG A 135 11.16 7.05 -1.30
C ARG A 135 10.96 5.54 -1.33
N PHE A 136 10.04 5.01 -0.52
CA PHE A 136 9.89 3.56 -0.32
C PHE A 136 8.47 3.10 -0.65
N ILE A 137 7.96 3.54 -1.79
CA ILE A 137 6.68 3.07 -2.34
C ILE A 137 6.97 2.11 -3.48
N ILE A 138 6.35 0.93 -3.40
CA ILE A 138 6.31 -0.06 -4.47
C ILE A 138 4.90 0.01 -5.04
N SER A 139 4.75 0.52 -6.26
CA SER A 139 3.44 0.68 -6.87
C SER A 139 3.11 -0.50 -7.77
N TYR A 140 1.95 -1.09 -7.53
CA TYR A 140 1.28 -2.08 -8.36
C TYR A 140 0.18 -1.37 -9.12
N VAL A 141 0.32 -1.24 -10.43
CA VAL A 141 -0.73 -0.60 -11.25
C VAL A 141 -1.91 -1.57 -11.39
N GLU A 142 -3.08 -1.07 -11.00
CA GLU A 142 -4.29 -1.88 -10.95
C GLU A 142 -5.00 -1.94 -12.29
N PHE A 143 -5.52 -3.12 -12.62
CA PHE A 143 -6.34 -3.38 -13.80
C PHE A 143 -7.71 -3.87 -13.39
N LEU A 144 -8.71 -3.23 -13.98
CA LEU A 144 -10.08 -3.70 -14.01
C LEU A 144 -10.34 -4.18 -15.43
N GLU A 145 -10.64 -5.46 -15.62
CA GLU A 145 -11.01 -5.98 -16.93
C GLU A 145 -12.49 -5.70 -17.17
N SER A 146 -12.77 -4.64 -17.90
CA SER A 146 -14.13 -4.36 -18.37
C SER A 146 -14.49 -5.06 -19.67
N THR A 147 -13.51 -5.70 -20.31
CA THR A 147 -13.67 -6.42 -21.60
C THR A 147 -12.81 -7.67 -21.60
N LYS A 148 -13.27 -8.72 -22.28
CA LYS A 148 -12.51 -9.97 -22.48
C LYS A 148 -11.33 -9.84 -23.48
N ASP A 149 -10.83 -8.63 -23.71
CA ASP A 149 -9.78 -8.39 -24.67
C ASP A 149 -8.40 -8.59 -24.06
N LEU A 150 -7.88 -9.81 -24.15
CA LEU A 150 -6.52 -10.16 -23.78
C LEU A 150 -5.47 -9.25 -24.45
N ARG A 151 -5.74 -8.71 -25.64
CA ARG A 151 -4.80 -7.84 -26.35
C ARG A 151 -4.66 -6.49 -25.66
N ALA A 152 -5.76 -5.92 -25.17
CA ALA A 152 -5.74 -4.67 -24.41
C ALA A 152 -4.89 -4.83 -23.14
N MET A 153 -4.99 -5.96 -22.45
CA MET A 153 -4.17 -6.28 -21.29
C MET A 153 -2.69 -6.42 -21.64
N GLN A 154 -2.39 -7.15 -22.72
CA GLN A 154 -1.01 -7.32 -23.19
C GLN A 154 -0.39 -5.98 -23.59
N GLN A 155 -1.16 -5.14 -24.29
CA GLN A 155 -0.71 -3.78 -24.66
C GLN A 155 -0.42 -2.94 -23.42
N LEU A 156 -1.31 -2.93 -22.44
CA LEU A 156 -1.10 -2.18 -21.19
C LEU A 156 0.17 -2.64 -20.44
N LEU A 157 0.42 -3.96 -20.40
CA LEU A 157 1.64 -4.50 -19.80
C LEU A 157 2.91 -4.10 -20.57
N GLN A 158 2.84 -3.97 -21.89
CA GLN A 158 3.96 -3.50 -22.71
C GLN A 158 4.23 -2.02 -22.55
N GLU A 159 3.19 -1.21 -22.36
CA GLU A 159 3.29 0.24 -22.16
C GLU A 159 3.65 0.61 -20.69
N LEU A 160 3.49 -0.31 -19.75
CA LEU A 160 3.78 -0.08 -18.35
C LEU A 160 5.29 0.04 -18.12
N PRO A 161 5.81 1.16 -17.57
CA PRO A 161 7.21 1.30 -17.23
C PRO A 161 7.71 0.17 -16.31
N ASP A 162 8.94 -0.29 -16.51
CA ASP A 162 9.53 -1.42 -15.80
C ASP A 162 9.61 -1.25 -14.28
N MET A 163 9.56 -0.02 -13.81
CA MET A 163 9.61 0.30 -12.39
C MET A 163 8.32 0.00 -11.63
N TYR A 164 7.20 -0.29 -12.33
CA TYR A 164 5.92 -0.62 -11.70
C TYR A 164 5.64 -2.12 -11.78
N ASP A 165 5.05 -2.63 -10.73
CA ASP A 165 4.47 -3.97 -10.67
C ASP A 165 2.98 -3.93 -11.07
N VAL A 166 2.29 -5.06 -11.07
CA VAL A 166 0.94 -5.18 -11.61
C VAL A 166 -0.06 -5.72 -10.59
N SER A 167 -1.29 -5.23 -10.64
CA SER A 167 -2.38 -5.69 -9.80
C SER A 167 -3.63 -5.98 -10.62
N PRO A 168 -3.84 -7.22 -11.11
CA PRO A 168 -5.19 -7.66 -11.48
C PRO A 168 -6.10 -7.47 -10.27
N HIS A 169 -7.13 -6.64 -10.39
CA HIS A 169 -7.90 -6.17 -9.24
C HIS A 169 -8.44 -7.32 -8.37
N ALA A 170 -9.38 -8.10 -8.88
CA ALA A 170 -9.99 -9.21 -8.15
C ALA A 170 -10.65 -10.22 -9.10
N PRO A 171 -10.90 -11.47 -8.67
CA PRO A 171 -11.57 -12.47 -9.50
C PRO A 171 -12.98 -12.11 -9.99
N TYR A 172 -13.65 -11.19 -9.31
CA TYR A 172 -14.97 -10.70 -9.73
C TYR A 172 -14.90 -9.60 -10.80
N SER A 173 -13.72 -9.05 -11.06
CA SER A 173 -13.52 -7.95 -12.01
C SER A 173 -12.45 -8.23 -13.06
N CYS A 174 -11.77 -9.36 -12.96
CA CYS A 174 -10.73 -9.80 -13.88
C CYS A 174 -10.93 -11.25 -14.28
N GLY A 175 -10.86 -11.53 -15.59
CA GLY A 175 -10.91 -12.90 -16.11
C GLY A 175 -9.57 -13.63 -15.95
N VAL A 176 -9.60 -14.96 -16.18
CA VAL A 176 -8.42 -15.83 -16.09
C VAL A 176 -7.26 -15.34 -16.97
N HIS A 177 -7.57 -14.80 -18.16
CA HIS A 177 -6.55 -14.32 -19.10
C HIS A 177 -5.77 -13.11 -18.58
N THR A 178 -6.40 -12.25 -17.75
CA THR A 178 -5.72 -11.13 -17.10
C THR A 178 -4.67 -11.64 -16.12
N TYR A 179 -5.01 -12.64 -15.33
CA TYR A 179 -4.06 -13.28 -14.42
C TYR A 179 -2.94 -14.00 -15.15
N GLU A 180 -3.25 -14.76 -16.20
CA GLU A 180 -2.24 -15.42 -17.05
C GLU A 180 -1.25 -14.41 -17.63
N ALA A 181 -1.74 -13.30 -18.18
CA ALA A 181 -0.89 -12.23 -18.72
C ALA A 181 -0.03 -11.56 -17.63
N ALA A 182 -0.61 -11.29 -16.47
CA ALA A 182 0.11 -10.70 -15.35
C ALA A 182 1.24 -11.61 -14.84
N PHE A 183 0.96 -12.90 -14.65
CA PHE A 183 1.97 -13.87 -14.21
C PHE A 183 3.05 -14.14 -15.28
N ALA A 184 2.73 -14.03 -16.56
CA ALA A 184 3.69 -14.15 -17.64
C ALA A 184 4.59 -12.91 -17.79
N SER A 185 4.26 -11.78 -17.20
CA SER A 185 4.97 -10.50 -17.39
C SER A 185 6.31 -10.38 -16.66
N SER A 186 6.72 -11.36 -15.86
CA SER A 186 7.91 -11.32 -14.98
C SER A 186 7.87 -10.21 -13.91
N ARG A 187 6.75 -9.51 -13.74
CA ARG A 187 6.51 -8.50 -12.70
C ARG A 187 5.98 -9.16 -11.43
N LYS A 188 6.11 -8.48 -10.30
CA LYS A 188 5.41 -8.92 -9.08
C LYS A 188 3.92 -8.66 -9.28
N VAL A 189 3.10 -9.56 -8.73
CA VAL A 189 1.65 -9.50 -8.88
C VAL A 189 1.02 -9.34 -7.50
N SER A 190 0.11 -8.38 -7.39
CA SER A 190 -0.81 -8.21 -6.26
C SER A 190 -2.24 -8.46 -6.75
N THR A 191 -3.15 -8.81 -5.87
CA THR A 191 -4.59 -8.92 -6.19
C THR A 191 -5.41 -8.89 -4.91
N HIS A 192 -6.67 -8.46 -5.01
CA HIS A 192 -7.65 -8.66 -3.95
C HIS A 192 -8.26 -10.05 -4.07
N LEU A 193 -8.38 -10.76 -2.98
CA LEU A 193 -8.93 -12.10 -2.97
C LEU A 193 -9.68 -12.36 -1.67
N ALA A 194 -10.93 -12.80 -1.79
CA ALA A 194 -11.78 -13.16 -0.66
C ALA A 194 -11.99 -12.01 0.36
N GLU A 195 -12.17 -10.79 -0.15
CA GLU A 195 -12.41 -9.61 0.69
C GLU A 195 -13.73 -9.69 1.45
N THR A 196 -14.75 -10.33 0.83
CA THR A 196 -16.08 -10.44 1.41
C THR A 196 -16.71 -11.82 1.13
N PRO A 197 -17.70 -12.26 1.95
CA PRO A 197 -18.45 -13.48 1.68
C PRO A 197 -19.14 -13.47 0.31
N GLU A 198 -19.62 -12.29 -0.13
CA GLU A 198 -20.28 -12.12 -1.43
C GLU A 198 -19.33 -12.34 -2.59
N GLU A 199 -18.06 -11.93 -2.45
CA GLU A 199 -17.03 -12.22 -3.44
C GLU A 199 -16.71 -13.70 -3.50
N ILE A 200 -16.60 -14.37 -2.35
CA ILE A 200 -16.39 -15.82 -2.28
C ILE A 200 -17.52 -16.55 -2.97
N GLU A 201 -18.78 -16.21 -2.68
CA GLU A 201 -19.96 -16.77 -3.34
C GLU A 201 -19.90 -16.59 -4.87
N TYR A 202 -19.59 -15.37 -5.31
CA TYR A 202 -19.47 -15.09 -6.74
C TYR A 202 -18.33 -15.87 -7.39
N THR A 203 -17.16 -15.90 -6.78
CA THR A 203 -15.98 -16.56 -7.35
C THR A 203 -16.21 -18.07 -7.50
N LEU A 204 -16.82 -18.71 -6.50
CA LEU A 204 -17.05 -20.15 -6.49
C LEU A 204 -18.29 -20.58 -7.28
N HIS A 205 -19.36 -19.80 -7.26
CA HIS A 205 -20.68 -20.22 -7.71
C HIS A 205 -21.30 -19.34 -8.80
N LYS A 206 -20.71 -18.18 -9.09
CA LYS A 206 -21.28 -17.19 -10.03
C LYS A 206 -22.70 -16.75 -9.64
N THR A 207 -22.97 -16.64 -8.35
CA THR A 207 -24.23 -16.21 -7.76
C THR A 207 -24.06 -15.01 -6.84
N GLY A 208 -25.12 -14.54 -6.19
CA GLY A 208 -25.08 -13.48 -5.19
C GLY A 208 -25.10 -12.05 -5.75
N PRO A 209 -24.85 -11.07 -4.88
CA PRO A 209 -24.96 -9.64 -5.21
C PRO A 209 -24.03 -9.18 -6.34
N PHE A 210 -22.82 -9.70 -6.44
CA PHE A 210 -21.89 -9.39 -7.53
C PHE A 210 -22.42 -9.85 -8.89
N ALA A 211 -22.96 -11.09 -8.96
CA ALA A 211 -23.59 -11.60 -10.18
C ALA A 211 -24.77 -10.74 -10.63
N ALA A 212 -25.59 -10.28 -9.69
CA ALA A 212 -26.71 -9.40 -9.97
C ALA A 212 -26.24 -8.03 -10.49
N PHE A 213 -25.19 -7.48 -9.90
CA PHE A 213 -24.61 -6.21 -10.30
C PHE A 213 -24.00 -6.27 -11.70
N GLU A 214 -23.22 -7.29 -12.03
CA GLU A 214 -22.65 -7.46 -13.38
C GLU A 214 -23.72 -7.55 -14.46
N LYS A 215 -24.80 -8.30 -14.19
CA LYS A 215 -25.96 -8.33 -15.08
C LYS A 215 -26.59 -6.97 -15.29
N GLN A 216 -26.71 -6.18 -14.21
CA GLN A 216 -27.26 -4.83 -14.27
C GLN A 216 -26.44 -3.87 -15.12
N ILE A 217 -25.10 -3.94 -15.04
CA ILE A 217 -24.18 -3.06 -15.79
C ILE A 217 -23.79 -3.62 -17.17
N GLY A 218 -24.29 -4.80 -17.53
CA GLY A 218 -24.10 -5.39 -18.86
C GLY A 218 -22.72 -6.01 -19.12
N VAL A 219 -21.92 -6.28 -18.08
CA VAL A 219 -20.60 -6.95 -18.18
C VAL A 219 -20.65 -8.43 -17.83
N TRP A 220 -21.85 -8.96 -17.59
CA TRP A 220 -22.06 -10.38 -17.30
C TRP A 220 -21.69 -11.27 -18.49
N ASN A 221 -20.94 -12.32 -18.20
CA ASN A 221 -20.58 -13.40 -19.11
C ASN A 221 -20.84 -14.77 -18.51
#